data_0e5cab9e79c7ef70dc9370ef648c4de3
#
_entry.id   0e5cab9e79c7ef70dc9370ef648c4de3
#
_cell.length_a   1.000
_cell.length_b   1.000
_cell.length_c   1.000
_cell.angle_alpha   90.00
_cell.angle_beta   90.00
_cell.angle_gamma   90.00
#
_symmetry.space_group_name_H-M   'P 1'
#
loop_
_entity.id
_entity.type
_entity.pdbx_description
1 polymer ?
#
loop_
_entity_poly.entity_id
_entity_poly.type
_entity_poly.pdbx_seq_one_letter_code
_entity_poly.pdbx_strand_id
1 'polypeptide(L)'
;VCVLNVNARDLNILFKDIIDPLLELKNINIGLGTGDNKYEKHDEIFDNDIEVVINYILKNKNFISNNSTLFIGGNSQSKLDLVQKYNLGINQWMGSDSDFIDKHNIYNNLINPRGTLSRCVTNKNIYVFDYEKIFVVKDSNLKIFQETIDNIFKND
;
A
#
# COMPACT_ATOMS: atom_id res chain seq x y z
N VAL A 1 -8.30 -2.15 1.64
CA VAL A 1 -6.87 -2.04 1.28
C VAL A 1 -6.34 -3.43 1.02
N CYS A 2 -5.75 -3.65 -0.14
CA CYS A 2 -5.09 -4.90 -0.49
C CYS A 2 -3.65 -4.60 -0.90
N VAL A 3 -2.68 -5.25 -0.26
CA VAL A 3 -1.27 -5.16 -0.67
C VAL A 3 -0.89 -6.47 -1.33
N LEU A 4 -0.54 -6.39 -2.61
CA LEU A 4 -0.14 -7.51 -3.43
C LEU A 4 1.38 -7.61 -3.45
N ASN A 5 1.91 -8.79 -3.08
CA ASN A 5 3.29 -9.12 -3.35
C ASN A 5 3.40 -9.55 -4.83
N VAL A 6 4.03 -8.71 -5.66
CA VAL A 6 4.15 -8.96 -7.09
C VAL A 6 5.04 -10.16 -7.40
N ASN A 7 5.94 -10.54 -6.49
CA ASN A 7 6.87 -11.66 -6.66
C ASN A 7 6.35 -13.00 -6.12
N ALA A 8 5.14 -13.01 -5.56
CA ALA A 8 4.56 -14.23 -4.98
C ALA A 8 4.02 -15.21 -6.01
N ARG A 9 3.93 -14.85 -7.29
CA ARG A 9 3.37 -15.69 -8.35
C ARG A 9 3.75 -15.22 -9.76
N ASP A 10 3.55 -16.08 -10.73
CA ASP A 10 3.71 -15.73 -12.16
C ASP A 10 2.82 -14.54 -12.57
N LEU A 11 3.31 -13.71 -13.49
CA LEU A 11 2.60 -12.50 -13.94
C LEU A 11 1.23 -12.79 -14.56
N ASN A 12 1.08 -13.89 -15.30
CA ASN A 12 -0.21 -14.22 -15.93
C ASN A 12 -1.24 -14.58 -14.87
N ILE A 13 -0.82 -15.33 -13.84
CA ILE A 13 -1.68 -15.64 -12.67
C ILE A 13 -2.01 -14.36 -11.91
N LEU A 14 -1.01 -13.50 -11.68
CA LEU A 14 -1.21 -12.22 -10.98
C LEU A 14 -2.22 -11.35 -11.71
N PHE A 15 -2.12 -11.22 -13.03
CA PHE A 15 -3.04 -10.39 -13.81
C PHE A 15 -4.43 -11.01 -13.87
N LYS A 16 -4.55 -12.23 -14.36
CA LYS A 16 -5.83 -12.85 -14.67
C LYS A 16 -6.64 -13.22 -13.44
N ASP A 17 -5.99 -13.77 -12.42
CA ASP A 17 -6.71 -14.38 -11.29
C ASP A 17 -6.83 -13.42 -10.09
N ILE A 18 -6.07 -12.31 -10.09
CA ILE A 18 -6.06 -11.37 -8.97
C ILE A 18 -6.36 -9.94 -9.40
N ILE A 19 -5.56 -9.37 -10.30
CA ILE A 19 -5.70 -7.95 -10.65
C ILE A 19 -6.98 -7.69 -11.44
N ASP A 20 -7.27 -8.48 -12.46
CA ASP A 20 -8.48 -8.30 -13.27
C ASP A 20 -9.76 -8.37 -12.43
N PRO A 21 -9.96 -9.37 -11.54
CA PRO A 21 -11.11 -9.38 -10.64
C PRO A 21 -11.16 -8.19 -9.68
N LEU A 22 -10.02 -7.70 -9.19
CA LEU A 22 -9.98 -6.51 -8.35
C LEU A 22 -10.40 -5.26 -9.11
N LEU A 23 -10.02 -5.13 -10.37
CA LEU A 23 -10.35 -3.96 -11.20
C LEU A 23 -11.84 -3.85 -11.56
N GLU A 24 -12.61 -4.93 -11.41
CA GLU A 24 -14.07 -4.90 -11.52
C GLU A 24 -14.76 -4.26 -10.29
N LEU A 25 -14.06 -4.17 -9.16
CA LEU A 25 -14.59 -3.56 -7.95
C LEU A 25 -14.48 -2.04 -8.02
N LYS A 26 -15.39 -1.36 -7.30
CA LYS A 26 -15.39 0.11 -7.21
C LYS A 26 -14.72 0.59 -5.92
N ASN A 27 -14.10 1.76 -5.99
CA ASN A 27 -13.52 2.46 -4.84
C ASN A 27 -12.51 1.59 -4.06
N ILE A 28 -11.71 0.79 -4.74
CA ILE A 28 -10.68 -0.01 -4.10
C ILE A 28 -9.34 0.74 -4.06
N ASN A 29 -8.56 0.44 -3.03
CA ASN A 29 -7.20 0.94 -2.89
C ASN A 29 -6.23 -0.26 -3.03
N ILE A 30 -5.52 -0.34 -4.15
CA ILE A 30 -4.60 -1.41 -4.48
C ILE A 30 -3.20 -1.01 -4.04
N GLY A 31 -2.56 -1.84 -3.24
CA GLY A 31 -1.16 -1.68 -2.85
C GLY A 31 -0.26 -2.68 -3.57
N LEU A 32 0.91 -2.24 -4.01
CA LEU A 32 1.93 -3.11 -4.59
C LEU A 32 3.18 -3.13 -3.72
N GLY A 33 3.76 -4.30 -3.57
CA GLY A 33 5.03 -4.52 -2.92
C GLY A 33 5.75 -5.70 -3.54
N THR A 34 7.04 -5.87 -3.25
CA THR A 34 7.85 -7.00 -3.73
C THR A 34 7.99 -8.11 -2.70
N GLY A 35 7.24 -8.01 -1.60
CA GLY A 35 7.36 -8.91 -0.45
C GLY A 35 8.59 -8.63 0.41
N ASP A 36 8.68 -9.35 1.51
CA ASP A 36 9.84 -9.38 2.40
C ASP A 36 10.12 -10.83 2.80
N ASN A 37 11.22 -11.38 2.33
CA ASN A 37 11.62 -12.77 2.57
C ASN A 37 11.77 -13.12 4.07
N LYS A 38 11.86 -12.12 4.95
CA LYS A 38 11.87 -12.31 6.39
C LYS A 38 10.51 -12.75 6.92
N TYR A 39 9.42 -12.29 6.30
CA TYR A 39 8.06 -12.50 6.79
C TYR A 39 7.22 -13.37 5.85
N GLU A 40 7.60 -13.44 4.58
CA GLU A 40 6.88 -14.19 3.57
C GLU A 40 7.74 -15.36 3.09
N LYS A 41 7.22 -16.58 3.27
CA LYS A 41 7.84 -17.81 2.73
C LYS A 41 6.99 -18.27 1.56
N HIS A 42 7.58 -18.26 0.40
CA HIS A 42 6.96 -18.81 -0.82
C HIS A 42 7.80 -19.98 -1.30
N ASP A 43 7.16 -21.02 -1.83
CA ASP A 43 7.83 -22.18 -2.42
C ASP A 43 8.62 -21.76 -3.67
N GLU A 44 8.14 -20.73 -4.35
CA GLU A 44 8.76 -20.14 -5.52
C GLU A 44 8.70 -18.61 -5.45
N ILE A 45 9.80 -17.94 -5.77
CA ILE A 45 9.89 -16.48 -5.84
C ILE A 45 10.09 -16.09 -7.29
N PHE A 46 9.20 -15.26 -7.82
CA PHE A 46 9.28 -14.70 -9.16
C PHE A 46 9.99 -13.35 -9.12
N ASP A 47 10.83 -13.08 -10.10
CA ASP A 47 11.49 -11.78 -10.26
C ASP A 47 10.66 -10.90 -11.21
N ASN A 48 9.48 -10.55 -10.78
CA ASN A 48 8.56 -9.75 -11.58
C ASN A 48 8.89 -8.26 -11.47
N ASP A 49 8.91 -7.59 -12.61
CA ASP A 49 9.06 -6.15 -12.66
C ASP A 49 7.75 -5.45 -12.18
N ILE A 50 7.81 -4.83 -11.02
CA ILE A 50 6.70 -4.08 -10.44
C ILE A 50 6.19 -2.97 -11.38
N GLU A 51 7.05 -2.39 -12.20
CA GLU A 51 6.67 -1.36 -13.17
C GLU A 51 5.75 -1.91 -14.27
N VAL A 52 5.94 -3.16 -14.68
CA VAL A 52 5.05 -3.86 -15.61
C VAL A 52 3.65 -3.97 -15.01
N VAL A 53 3.56 -4.31 -13.73
CA VAL A 53 2.27 -4.41 -13.01
C VAL A 53 1.59 -3.05 -12.87
N ILE A 54 2.34 -2.01 -12.53
CA ILE A 54 1.83 -0.62 -12.46
C ILE A 54 1.22 -0.22 -13.81
N ASN A 55 1.97 -0.43 -14.90
CA ASN A 55 1.52 -0.07 -16.25
C ASN A 55 0.26 -0.85 -16.65
N TYR A 56 0.16 -2.13 -16.28
CA TYR A 56 -1.02 -2.95 -16.55
C TYR A 56 -2.27 -2.35 -15.86
N ILE A 57 -2.17 -2.03 -14.57
CA ILE A 57 -3.27 -1.45 -13.79
C ILE A 57 -3.67 -0.08 -14.35
N LEU A 58 -2.71 0.82 -14.57
CA LEU A 58 -2.99 2.19 -15.01
C LEU A 58 -3.56 2.30 -16.42
N LYS A 59 -3.31 1.32 -17.29
CA LYS A 59 -3.90 1.24 -18.63
C LYS A 59 -5.30 0.66 -18.64
N ASN A 60 -5.74 0.03 -17.56
CA ASN A 60 -7.07 -0.57 -17.48
C ASN A 60 -8.14 0.51 -17.31
N LYS A 61 -9.14 0.48 -18.18
CA LYS A 61 -10.23 1.48 -18.16
C LYS A 61 -11.05 1.42 -16.86
N ASN A 62 -11.23 0.23 -16.31
CA ASN A 62 -11.99 0.03 -15.08
C ASN A 62 -11.29 0.66 -13.87
N PHE A 63 -9.95 0.69 -13.85
CA PHE A 63 -9.20 1.36 -12.78
C PHE A 63 -9.62 2.83 -12.63
N ILE A 64 -9.75 3.53 -13.76
CA ILE A 64 -10.14 4.96 -13.79
C ILE A 64 -11.63 5.11 -13.51
N SER A 65 -12.48 4.35 -14.23
CA SER A 65 -13.94 4.50 -14.14
C SER A 65 -14.52 4.07 -12.79
N ASN A 66 -13.84 3.15 -12.08
CA ASN A 66 -14.26 2.66 -10.77
C ASN A 66 -13.71 3.49 -9.61
N ASN A 67 -13.05 4.63 -9.88
CA ASN A 67 -12.46 5.51 -8.88
C ASN A 67 -11.51 4.74 -7.93
N SER A 68 -10.71 3.85 -8.49
CA SER A 68 -9.73 3.05 -7.75
C SER A 68 -8.43 3.81 -7.58
N THR A 69 -7.68 3.49 -6.53
CA THR A 69 -6.40 4.12 -6.22
C THR A 69 -5.28 3.10 -6.16
N LEU A 70 -4.05 3.56 -6.38
CA LEU A 70 -2.86 2.72 -6.41
C LEU A 70 -1.75 3.33 -5.55
N PHE A 71 -1.16 2.53 -4.68
CA PHE A 71 -0.02 2.94 -3.86
C PHE A 71 1.10 1.89 -3.88
N ILE A 72 2.32 2.32 -3.57
CA ILE A 72 3.47 1.44 -3.40
C ILE A 72 3.86 1.37 -1.93
N GLY A 73 4.10 0.16 -1.44
CA GLY A 73 4.69 -0.11 -0.15
C GLY A 73 6.21 -0.33 -0.24
N GLY A 74 6.93 0.13 0.78
CA GLY A 74 8.37 -0.08 0.93
C GLY A 74 9.18 1.21 0.97
N ASN A 75 10.50 1.07 1.17
CA ASN A 75 11.40 2.19 1.48
C ASN A 75 12.56 2.34 0.48
N SER A 76 12.67 1.47 -0.53
CA SER A 76 13.77 1.56 -1.49
C SER A 76 13.62 2.78 -2.40
N GLN A 77 14.75 3.41 -2.77
CA GLN A 77 14.75 4.56 -3.66
C GLN A 77 14.06 4.23 -5.01
N SER A 78 14.30 3.05 -5.57
CA SER A 78 13.67 2.62 -6.82
C SER A 78 12.13 2.63 -6.76
N LYS A 79 11.54 2.30 -5.61
CA LYS A 79 10.08 2.37 -5.40
C LYS A 79 9.59 3.81 -5.29
N LEU A 80 10.35 4.68 -4.62
CA LEU A 80 10.05 6.11 -4.54
C LEU A 80 10.15 6.80 -5.91
N ASP A 81 11.10 6.39 -6.75
CA ASP A 81 11.20 6.86 -8.13
C ASP A 81 9.96 6.49 -8.96
N LEU A 82 9.42 5.27 -8.77
CA LEU A 82 8.16 4.85 -9.42
C LEU A 82 6.96 5.65 -8.90
N VAL A 83 6.91 5.95 -7.60
CA VAL A 83 5.87 6.83 -7.03
C VAL A 83 5.88 8.19 -7.74
N GLN A 84 7.05 8.81 -7.89
CA GLN A 84 7.18 10.11 -8.57
C GLN A 84 6.84 10.01 -10.05
N LYS A 85 7.33 8.98 -10.73
CA LYS A 85 7.12 8.75 -12.17
C LYS A 85 5.63 8.60 -12.53
N TYR A 86 4.86 7.93 -11.69
CA TYR A 86 3.46 7.58 -11.96
C TYR A 86 2.45 8.33 -11.09
N ASN A 87 2.91 9.25 -10.23
CA ASN A 87 2.08 9.97 -9.23
C ASN A 87 1.24 9.01 -8.35
N LEU A 88 1.88 7.99 -7.78
CA LEU A 88 1.20 6.97 -6.98
C LEU A 88 1.07 7.39 -5.52
N GLY A 89 0.19 6.73 -4.78
CA GLY A 89 0.20 6.78 -3.32
C GLY A 89 1.42 6.11 -2.72
N ILE A 90 1.69 6.41 -1.46
CA ILE A 90 2.78 5.83 -0.69
C ILE A 90 2.24 5.20 0.58
N ASN A 91 2.66 3.97 0.88
CA ASN A 91 2.44 3.37 2.19
C ASN A 91 3.76 3.05 2.89
N GLN A 92 3.85 3.39 4.17
CA GLN A 92 4.91 2.93 5.03
C GLN A 92 4.39 1.86 5.99
N TRP A 93 4.87 0.64 5.79
CA TRP A 93 4.72 -0.44 6.74
C TRP A 93 5.81 -0.33 7.80
N MET A 94 5.46 -0.01 9.04
CA MET A 94 6.43 0.21 10.12
C MET A 94 7.59 1.15 9.68
N GLY A 95 8.64 1.25 10.40
CA GLY A 95 9.78 2.11 10.05
C GLY A 95 9.86 3.36 10.90
N SER A 96 10.89 4.14 10.67
CA SER A 96 11.17 5.35 11.46
C SER A 96 10.28 6.52 11.08
N ASP A 97 10.19 7.48 11.98
CA ASP A 97 9.46 8.72 11.73
C ASP A 97 10.18 9.59 10.69
N SER A 98 11.52 9.57 10.68
CA SER A 98 12.31 10.27 9.67
C SER A 98 12.01 9.77 8.26
N ASP A 99 11.98 8.44 8.07
CA ASP A 99 11.63 7.85 6.76
C ASP A 99 10.22 8.25 6.31
N PHE A 100 9.30 8.42 7.26
CA PHE A 100 7.94 8.84 6.94
C PHE A 100 7.86 10.31 6.58
N ILE A 101 8.63 11.18 7.23
CA ILE A 101 8.74 12.60 6.87
C ILE A 101 9.30 12.76 5.45
N ASP A 102 10.30 11.99 5.08
CA ASP A 102 10.85 12.01 3.72
C ASP A 102 9.81 11.60 2.67
N LYS A 103 9.01 10.58 2.96
CA LYS A 103 7.90 10.16 2.10
C LYS A 103 6.80 11.22 2.01
N HIS A 104 6.48 11.89 3.11
CA HIS A 104 5.54 13.00 3.10
C HIS A 104 6.03 14.14 2.20
N ASN A 105 7.32 14.49 2.27
CA ASN A 105 7.91 15.51 1.42
C ASN A 105 7.83 15.11 -0.07
N ILE A 106 8.11 13.86 -0.40
CA ILE A 106 7.94 13.34 -1.77
C ILE A 106 6.48 13.44 -2.20
N TYR A 107 5.56 12.95 -1.38
CA TYR A 107 4.12 12.92 -1.69
C TYR A 107 3.55 14.32 -1.94
N ASN A 108 3.93 15.31 -1.15
CA ASN A 108 3.47 16.70 -1.30
C ASN A 108 3.92 17.38 -2.59
N ASN A 109 4.95 16.85 -3.24
CA ASN A 109 5.42 17.34 -4.54
C ASN A 109 4.73 16.64 -5.72
N LEU A 110 3.85 15.66 -5.48
CA LEU A 110 3.11 14.99 -6.54
C LEU A 110 1.94 15.85 -7.03
N ILE A 111 1.66 15.76 -8.32
CA ILE A 111 0.54 16.46 -8.97
C ILE A 111 -0.61 15.46 -9.15
N ASN A 112 -1.72 15.67 -8.44
CA ASN A 112 -2.89 14.80 -8.51
C ASN A 112 -2.53 13.32 -8.27
N PRO A 113 -2.03 12.96 -7.09
CA PRO A 113 -1.61 11.60 -6.79
C PRO A 113 -2.77 10.61 -6.95
N ARG A 114 -2.46 9.45 -7.50
CA ARG A 114 -3.42 8.36 -7.78
C ARG A 114 -3.69 7.46 -6.56
N GLY A 115 -3.27 7.88 -5.39
CA GLY A 115 -3.48 7.19 -4.12
C GLY A 115 -3.07 8.09 -2.96
N THR A 116 -3.26 7.63 -1.74
CA THR A 116 -3.01 8.40 -0.52
C THR A 116 -1.60 8.19 0.03
N LEU A 117 -1.15 9.14 0.86
CA LEU A 117 -0.04 8.89 1.78
C LEU A 117 -0.61 8.14 2.99
N SER A 118 -0.09 6.97 3.28
CA SER A 118 -0.56 6.16 4.40
C SER A 118 0.59 5.55 5.20
N ARG A 119 0.32 5.25 6.46
CA ARG A 119 1.28 4.57 7.35
C ARG A 119 0.59 3.53 8.20
N CYS A 120 1.20 2.35 8.29
CA CYS A 120 0.82 1.32 9.26
C CYS A 120 1.39 1.65 10.63
N VAL A 121 0.52 1.78 11.62
CA VAL A 121 0.87 2.18 12.99
C VAL A 121 0.28 1.21 14.01
N THR A 122 0.92 1.08 15.17
CA THR A 122 0.42 0.25 16.29
C THR A 122 -0.21 1.08 17.40
N ASN A 123 0.01 2.39 17.40
CA ASN A 123 -0.49 3.37 18.37
C ASN A 123 -0.74 4.71 17.69
N LYS A 124 -1.44 5.61 18.37
CA LYS A 124 -1.64 6.98 17.90
C LYS A 124 -0.30 7.72 17.87
N ASN A 125 0.31 7.83 16.70
CA ASN A 125 1.40 8.76 16.49
C ASN A 125 0.79 10.09 16.06
N ILE A 126 1.08 11.15 16.79
CA ILE A 126 0.58 12.49 16.47
C ILE A 126 1.61 13.15 15.56
N TYR A 127 1.29 13.22 14.27
CA TYR A 127 2.02 14.06 13.32
C TYR A 127 1.20 15.32 13.01
N VAL A 128 1.92 16.38 12.65
CA VAL A 128 1.34 17.70 12.36
C VAL A 128 0.73 17.78 10.96
N PHE A 129 0.83 16.71 10.15
CA PHE A 129 0.35 16.67 8.76
C PHE A 129 -0.66 15.54 8.54
N ASP A 130 -1.50 15.72 7.54
CA ASP A 130 -2.54 14.75 7.19
C ASP A 130 -1.97 13.53 6.47
N TYR A 131 -2.37 12.35 6.90
CA TYR A 131 -2.11 11.08 6.25
C TYR A 131 -3.12 10.02 6.69
N GLU A 132 -3.28 8.98 5.88
CA GLU A 132 -4.13 7.84 6.21
C GLU A 132 -3.43 6.93 7.23
N LYS A 133 -4.03 6.73 8.39
CA LYS A 133 -3.52 5.83 9.44
C LYS A 133 -4.13 4.45 9.27
N ILE A 134 -3.29 3.44 9.11
CA ILE A 134 -3.68 2.04 9.07
C ILE A 134 -3.25 1.39 10.38
N PHE A 135 -4.21 1.15 11.27
CA PHE A 135 -3.93 0.54 12.57
C PHE A 135 -3.71 -0.96 12.42
N VAL A 136 -2.55 -1.42 12.92
CA VAL A 136 -2.19 -2.83 12.94
C VAL A 136 -2.43 -3.39 14.33
N VAL A 137 -3.41 -4.27 14.46
CA VAL A 137 -3.68 -5.01 15.69
C VAL A 137 -2.99 -6.37 15.60
N LYS A 138 -2.02 -6.61 16.47
CA LYS A 138 -1.16 -7.81 16.43
C LYS A 138 -1.71 -8.99 17.22
N ASP A 139 -2.85 -8.81 17.90
CA ASP A 139 -3.41 -9.84 18.76
C ASP A 139 -4.68 -10.44 18.15
N SER A 140 -4.78 -11.76 18.17
CA SER A 140 -5.97 -12.50 17.73
C SER A 140 -7.03 -12.63 18.83
N ASN A 141 -6.74 -12.18 20.07
CA ASN A 141 -7.70 -12.17 21.15
C ASN A 141 -8.75 -11.07 20.95
N LEU A 142 -10.00 -11.46 20.79
CA LEU A 142 -11.10 -10.56 20.49
C LEU A 142 -11.27 -9.44 21.54
N LYS A 143 -11.01 -9.71 22.81
CA LYS A 143 -11.08 -8.74 23.88
C LYS A 143 -10.00 -7.66 23.75
N ILE A 144 -8.75 -8.09 23.52
CA ILE A 144 -7.62 -7.17 23.29
C ILE A 144 -7.84 -6.35 22.02
N PHE A 145 -8.36 -6.98 20.97
CA PHE A 145 -8.75 -6.28 19.74
C PHE A 145 -9.77 -5.18 20.03
N GLN A 146 -10.85 -5.49 20.76
CA GLN A 146 -11.90 -4.51 21.09
C GLN A 146 -11.35 -3.38 21.97
N GLU A 147 -10.57 -3.69 23.02
CA GLU A 147 -9.93 -2.70 23.87
C GLU A 147 -9.00 -1.77 23.09
N THR A 148 -8.27 -2.31 22.11
CA THR A 148 -7.38 -1.52 21.24
C THR A 148 -8.20 -0.56 20.38
N ILE A 149 -9.28 -1.03 19.75
CA ILE A 149 -10.19 -0.22 18.95
C ILE A 149 -10.82 0.90 19.81
N ASP A 150 -11.34 0.55 20.97
CA ASP A 150 -11.95 1.51 21.89
C ASP A 150 -10.96 2.60 22.32
N ASN A 151 -9.71 2.26 22.56
CA ASN A 151 -8.66 3.21 22.92
C ASN A 151 -8.25 4.13 21.76
N ILE A 152 -8.34 3.65 20.52
CA ILE A 152 -8.07 4.46 19.33
C ILE A 152 -9.15 5.53 19.13
N PHE A 153 -10.42 5.18 19.33
CA PHE A 153 -11.56 6.04 19.02
C PHE A 153 -12.15 6.82 20.20
N LYS A 154 -11.83 6.48 21.46
CA LYS A 154 -12.31 7.20 22.64
C LYS A 154 -11.71 8.60 22.85
N ASN A 155 -10.69 8.97 22.12
CA ASN A 155 -9.97 10.23 22.28
C ASN A 155 -10.11 11.15 21.05
N ASP A 156 -11.07 10.92 20.21
CA ASP A 156 -11.59 11.82 19.21
C ASP A 156 -12.91 12.41 19.69
#